data_6ecec25a3cd6f17bdc842241faff42fc
#
_entry.id   6ecec25a3cd6f17bdc842241faff42fc
#
_cell.length_a   1.000
_cell.length_b   1.000
_cell.length_c   1.000
_cell.angle_alpha   90.00
_cell.angle_beta   90.00
_cell.angle_gamma   90.00
#
_symmetry.space_group_name_H-M   'P 1'
#
loop_
_entity.id
_entity.type
_entity.pdbx_description
1 polymer ?
#
loop_
_entity_poly.entity_id
_entity_poly.type
_entity_poly.pdbx_seq_one_letter_code
_entity_poly.pdbx_strand_id
1 'polypeptide(L)'
;AGVSIRIDWEHYSLSDIETLIGLAKNSGAKITIYNVKSTQNKATIDNMSIFAAKAPGLVKYETPLDANFDALQIAKSGACFVCDNSKGSSLITQIARAAKQSKGHVTFINCPKGSFAEMINLKQECSNHIDFS
;
A
#
# COMPACT_ATOMS: atom_id res chain seq x y z
N ALA A 1 -5.77 14.14 -15.66
CA ALA A 1 -6.18 13.77 -14.34
C ALA A 1 -7.43 12.89 -14.39
N GLY A 2 -7.64 12.02 -13.44
CA GLY A 2 -8.83 11.20 -13.35
C GLY A 2 -8.80 9.89 -14.13
N VAL A 3 -7.72 9.59 -14.81
CA VAL A 3 -7.57 8.28 -15.46
C VAL A 3 -7.09 7.27 -14.43
N SER A 4 -7.74 6.11 -14.40
CA SER A 4 -7.33 4.99 -13.56
C SER A 4 -7.16 3.76 -14.44
N ILE A 5 -6.09 3.01 -14.20
CA ILE A 5 -5.80 1.77 -14.89
C ILE A 5 -5.76 0.66 -13.86
N ARG A 6 -6.38 -0.48 -14.18
CA ARG A 6 -6.41 -1.64 -13.29
C ARG A 6 -5.63 -2.79 -13.93
N ILE A 7 -4.65 -3.33 -13.22
CA ILE A 7 -3.69 -4.30 -13.75
C ILE A 7 -3.73 -5.58 -12.92
N ASP A 8 -3.83 -6.71 -13.60
CA ASP A 8 -3.66 -8.03 -12.98
C ASP A 8 -2.16 -8.35 -12.93
N TRP A 9 -1.62 -8.46 -11.71
CA TRP A 9 -0.20 -8.77 -11.49
C TRP A 9 0.25 -10.04 -12.20
N GLU A 10 -0.61 -11.06 -12.24
CA GLU A 10 -0.27 -12.36 -12.84
C GLU A 10 -0.32 -12.36 -14.36
N HIS A 11 -0.96 -11.37 -14.96
CA HIS A 11 -1.17 -11.32 -16.41
C HIS A 11 -0.03 -10.61 -17.15
N TYR A 12 0.69 -9.71 -16.48
CA TYR A 12 1.73 -8.90 -17.10
C TYR A 12 3.10 -9.25 -16.55
N SER A 13 4.14 -9.11 -17.38
CA SER A 13 5.52 -9.23 -16.92
C SER A 13 5.87 -8.04 -16.01
N LEU A 14 6.89 -8.22 -15.17
CA LEU A 14 7.37 -7.13 -14.33
C LEU A 14 7.83 -5.93 -15.16
N SER A 15 8.45 -6.20 -16.32
CA SER A 15 8.86 -5.15 -17.25
C SER A 15 7.67 -4.35 -17.79
N ASP A 16 6.57 -5.02 -18.11
CA ASP A 16 5.34 -4.36 -18.58
C ASP A 16 4.74 -3.49 -17.50
N ILE A 17 4.68 -3.98 -16.26
CA ILE A 17 4.16 -3.23 -15.13
C ILE A 17 5.00 -1.97 -14.90
N GLU A 18 6.32 -2.09 -14.94
CA GLU A 18 7.23 -0.96 -14.79
C GLU A 18 6.99 0.11 -15.87
N THR A 19 6.81 -0.32 -17.10
CA THR A 19 6.52 0.59 -18.23
C THR A 19 5.20 1.33 -18.01
N LEU A 20 4.16 0.61 -17.60
CA LEU A 20 2.84 1.20 -17.33
C LEU A 20 2.90 2.23 -16.19
N ILE A 21 3.67 1.94 -15.14
CA ILE A 21 3.84 2.87 -14.02
C ILE A 21 4.55 4.14 -14.48
N GLY A 22 5.57 4.01 -15.32
CA GLY A 22 6.25 5.18 -15.88
C GLY A 22 5.32 6.08 -16.69
N LEU A 23 4.46 5.48 -17.50
CA LEU A 23 3.46 6.22 -18.27
C LEU A 23 2.44 6.89 -17.36
N ALA A 24 1.98 6.19 -16.32
CA ALA A 24 1.04 6.74 -15.35
C ALA A 24 1.63 7.93 -14.60
N LYS A 25 2.88 7.83 -14.19
CA LYS A 25 3.59 8.92 -13.50
C LYS A 25 3.59 10.19 -14.36
N ASN A 26 3.90 10.05 -15.63
CA ASN A 26 3.98 11.18 -16.54
C ASN A 26 2.62 11.85 -16.79
N SER A 27 1.54 11.07 -16.76
CA SER A 27 0.18 11.58 -17.01
C SER A 27 -0.59 11.91 -15.74
N GLY A 28 -0.08 11.56 -14.55
CA GLY A 28 -0.81 11.71 -13.29
C GLY A 28 -1.90 10.66 -13.09
N ALA A 29 -1.91 9.60 -13.89
CA ALA A 29 -2.89 8.53 -13.77
C ALA A 29 -2.62 7.67 -12.55
N LYS A 30 -3.69 7.10 -11.98
CA LYS A 30 -3.58 6.12 -10.88
C LYS A 30 -3.55 4.71 -11.45
N ILE A 31 -2.73 3.86 -10.85
CA ILE A 31 -2.68 2.44 -11.19
C ILE A 31 -3.11 1.62 -9.99
N THR A 32 -4.10 0.76 -10.21
CA THR A 32 -4.53 -0.23 -9.23
C THR A 32 -4.05 -1.60 -9.68
N ILE A 33 -3.28 -2.27 -8.84
CA ILE A 33 -2.74 -3.59 -9.11
C ILE A 33 -3.44 -4.60 -8.21
N TYR A 34 -3.96 -5.66 -8.80
CA TYR A 34 -4.66 -6.70 -8.07
C TYR A 34 -4.08 -8.08 -8.36
N ASN A 35 -4.52 -9.08 -7.62
CA ASN A 35 -4.13 -10.47 -7.80
C ASN A 35 -2.63 -10.69 -7.60
N VAL A 36 -2.03 -9.92 -6.69
CA VAL A 36 -0.62 -10.14 -6.31
C VAL A 36 -0.58 -11.40 -5.45
N LYS A 37 0.03 -12.44 -5.99
CA LYS A 37 0.24 -13.70 -5.26
C LYS A 37 1.64 -13.71 -4.66
N SER A 38 1.88 -14.67 -3.79
CA SER A 38 3.21 -14.83 -3.17
C SER A 38 3.67 -13.59 -2.39
N THR A 39 2.73 -12.93 -1.70
CA THR A 39 3.05 -11.76 -0.88
C THR A 39 3.95 -12.09 0.31
N GLN A 40 4.21 -13.38 0.57
CA GLN A 40 5.17 -13.82 1.56
C GLN A 40 6.58 -13.98 0.98
N ASN A 41 6.72 -13.83 -0.33
CA ASN A 41 8.00 -13.93 -1.03
C ASN A 41 8.67 -12.55 -1.02
N LYS A 42 9.91 -12.50 -0.54
CA LYS A 42 10.66 -11.25 -0.42
C LYS A 42 10.85 -10.56 -1.78
N ALA A 43 11.08 -11.33 -2.84
CA ALA A 43 11.23 -10.76 -4.18
C ALA A 43 9.95 -10.05 -4.65
N THR A 44 8.79 -10.61 -4.35
CA THR A 44 7.51 -9.98 -4.66
C THR A 44 7.35 -8.66 -3.90
N ILE A 45 7.62 -8.67 -2.61
CA ILE A 45 7.55 -7.45 -1.77
C ILE A 45 8.52 -6.38 -2.28
N ASP A 46 9.73 -6.77 -2.64
CA ASP A 46 10.72 -5.83 -3.17
C ASP A 46 10.24 -5.19 -4.49
N ASN A 47 9.66 -5.98 -5.38
CA ASN A 47 9.12 -5.46 -6.64
C ASN A 47 7.93 -4.52 -6.39
N MET A 48 7.03 -4.86 -5.48
CA MET A 48 5.93 -3.98 -5.10
C MET A 48 6.45 -2.64 -4.59
N SER A 49 7.49 -2.65 -3.76
CA SER A 49 8.12 -1.44 -3.23
C SER A 49 8.77 -0.60 -4.31
N ILE A 50 9.52 -1.23 -5.21
CA ILE A 50 10.20 -0.55 -6.30
C ILE A 50 9.19 0.14 -7.22
N PHE A 51 8.12 -0.55 -7.58
CA PHE A 51 7.08 0.01 -8.44
C PHE A 51 6.37 1.20 -7.79
N ALA A 52 6.00 1.09 -6.52
CA ALA A 52 5.35 2.18 -5.81
C ALA A 52 6.25 3.40 -5.65
N ALA A 53 7.55 3.17 -5.41
CA ALA A 53 8.51 4.25 -5.25
C ALA A 53 8.71 5.07 -6.53
N LYS A 54 8.43 4.50 -7.70
CA LYS A 54 8.50 5.21 -8.98
C LYS A 54 7.40 6.25 -9.14
N ALA A 55 6.25 6.04 -8.50
CA ALA A 55 5.09 6.93 -8.60
C ALA A 55 4.36 7.00 -7.25
N PRO A 56 4.97 7.63 -6.22
CA PRO A 56 4.38 7.68 -4.88
C PRO A 56 2.97 8.25 -4.89
N GLY A 57 2.05 7.58 -4.20
CA GLY A 57 0.65 7.99 -4.12
C GLY A 57 -0.20 7.58 -5.32
N LEU A 58 0.39 7.08 -6.39
CA LEU A 58 -0.35 6.71 -7.60
C LEU A 58 -0.54 5.20 -7.77
N VAL A 59 0.25 4.38 -7.09
CA VAL A 59 0.18 2.91 -7.19
C VAL A 59 -0.59 2.37 -6.00
N LYS A 60 -1.69 1.67 -6.28
CA LYS A 60 -2.52 1.03 -5.27
C LYS A 60 -2.50 -0.48 -5.44
N TYR A 61 -2.26 -1.19 -4.36
CA TYR A 61 -2.36 -2.65 -4.31
C TYR A 61 -3.65 -3.04 -3.60
N GLU A 62 -4.50 -3.82 -4.30
CA GLU A 62 -5.78 -4.28 -3.73
C GLU A 62 -5.63 -5.53 -2.86
N THR A 63 -4.60 -6.34 -3.10
CA THR A 63 -4.37 -7.54 -2.32
C THR A 63 -3.97 -7.18 -0.89
N PRO A 64 -4.73 -7.60 0.14
CA PRO A 64 -4.39 -7.24 1.51
C PRO A 64 -3.06 -7.85 1.95
N LEU A 65 -2.31 -7.08 2.73
CA LEU A 65 -1.07 -7.53 3.36
C LEU A 65 -1.26 -7.60 4.87
N ASP A 66 -0.64 -8.59 5.50
CA ASP A 66 -0.62 -8.65 6.97
C ASP A 66 0.19 -7.49 7.54
N ALA A 67 -0.18 -7.04 8.74
CA ALA A 67 0.51 -5.96 9.43
C ALA A 67 1.85 -6.44 10.00
N ASN A 68 2.85 -6.52 9.15
CA ASN A 68 4.19 -7.01 9.47
C ASN A 68 5.26 -6.09 8.87
N PHE A 69 6.54 -6.49 8.94
CA PHE A 69 7.63 -5.69 8.41
C PHE A 69 7.58 -5.53 6.89
N ASP A 70 7.00 -6.48 6.16
CA ASP A 70 6.82 -6.36 4.72
C ASP A 70 5.81 -5.25 4.40
N ALA A 71 4.69 -5.18 5.14
CA ALA A 71 3.74 -4.08 5.00
C ALA A 71 4.39 -2.74 5.33
N LEU A 72 5.27 -2.69 6.31
CA LEU A 72 6.02 -1.47 6.64
C LEU A 72 6.91 -1.04 5.47
N GLN A 73 7.59 -1.99 4.83
CA GLN A 73 8.40 -1.71 3.64
C GLN A 73 7.54 -1.11 2.51
N ILE A 74 6.38 -1.69 2.25
CA ILE A 74 5.43 -1.21 1.24
C ILE A 74 4.95 0.20 1.59
N ALA A 75 4.63 0.46 2.86
CA ALA A 75 4.22 1.80 3.31
C ALA A 75 5.31 2.84 3.08
N LYS A 76 6.57 2.49 3.31
CA LYS A 76 7.71 3.39 3.09
C LYS A 76 7.92 3.74 1.62
N SER A 77 7.42 2.92 0.70
CA SER A 77 7.58 3.14 -0.73
C SER A 77 6.59 4.13 -1.34
N GLY A 78 5.60 4.57 -0.57
CA GLY A 78 4.56 5.47 -1.09
C GLY A 78 3.38 4.76 -1.73
N ALA A 79 3.25 3.45 -1.53
CA ALA A 79 2.12 2.68 -2.03
C ALA A 79 0.83 3.04 -1.29
N CYS A 80 -0.30 2.88 -2.00
CA CYS A 80 -1.62 2.83 -1.39
C CYS A 80 -2.01 1.36 -1.27
N PHE A 81 -2.40 0.88 -0.10
CA PHE A 81 -2.68 -0.54 0.07
C PHE A 81 -3.60 -0.84 1.25
N VAL A 82 -4.03 -2.08 1.34
CA VAL A 82 -4.89 -2.58 2.42
C VAL A 82 -4.03 -3.43 3.35
N CYS A 83 -4.13 -3.16 4.65
CA CYS A 83 -3.35 -3.85 5.68
C CYS A 83 -4.29 -4.53 6.66
N ASP A 84 -4.18 -5.86 6.77
CA ASP A 84 -4.99 -6.66 7.69
C ASP A 84 -4.31 -6.69 9.06
N ASN A 85 -4.98 -6.12 10.06
CA ASN A 85 -4.48 -6.10 11.43
C ASN A 85 -5.25 -7.03 12.36
N SER A 86 -5.78 -8.13 11.84
CA SER A 86 -6.55 -9.09 12.66
C SER A 86 -5.74 -9.67 13.83
N LYS A 87 -4.42 -9.68 13.74
CA LYS A 87 -3.52 -10.19 14.78
C LYS A 87 -3.14 -9.14 15.82
N GLY A 88 -3.59 -7.89 15.67
CA GLY A 88 -3.30 -6.84 16.63
C GLY A 88 -1.84 -6.44 16.68
N SER A 89 -1.21 -6.27 15.50
CA SER A 89 0.21 -5.92 15.41
C SER A 89 0.51 -4.55 16.03
N SER A 90 1.63 -4.46 16.75
CA SER A 90 2.15 -3.18 17.25
C SER A 90 2.77 -2.33 16.13
N LEU A 91 2.97 -2.91 14.93
CA LEU A 91 3.57 -2.19 13.80
C LEU A 91 2.62 -1.20 13.14
N ILE A 92 1.32 -1.20 13.45
CA ILE A 92 0.38 -0.31 12.76
C ILE A 92 0.76 1.17 12.90
N THR A 93 1.32 1.57 14.04
CA THR A 93 1.79 2.95 14.25
C THR A 93 2.90 3.30 13.25
N GLN A 94 3.90 2.44 13.12
CA GLN A 94 5.00 2.67 12.18
C GLN A 94 4.52 2.65 10.73
N ILE A 95 3.63 1.71 10.39
CA ILE A 95 3.05 1.59 9.05
C ILE A 95 2.28 2.87 8.70
N ALA A 96 1.43 3.36 9.60
CA ALA A 96 0.65 4.57 9.39
C ALA A 96 1.54 5.79 9.17
N ARG A 97 2.56 5.96 10.00
CA ARG A 97 3.49 7.08 9.90
C ARG A 97 4.34 7.02 8.63
N ALA A 98 4.73 5.80 8.23
CA ALA A 98 5.47 5.61 6.99
C ALA A 98 4.61 6.00 5.77
N ALA A 99 3.34 5.65 5.76
CA ALA A 99 2.41 6.05 4.70
C ALA A 99 2.30 7.56 4.60
N LYS A 100 2.18 8.25 5.74
CA LYS A 100 2.12 9.72 5.78
C LYS A 100 3.40 10.34 5.20
N GLN A 101 4.57 9.86 5.62
CA GLN A 101 5.85 10.41 5.19
C GLN A 101 6.12 10.17 3.71
N SER A 102 5.68 9.04 3.18
CA SER A 102 5.93 8.65 1.79
C SER A 102 4.87 9.14 0.82
N LYS A 103 3.83 9.80 1.31
CA LYS A 103 2.66 10.26 0.52
C LYS A 103 1.79 9.10 0.02
N GLY A 104 1.90 7.93 0.63
CA GLY A 104 1.05 6.79 0.36
C GLY A 104 -0.24 6.82 1.16
N HIS A 105 -0.94 5.70 1.17
CA HIS A 105 -2.20 5.54 1.90
C HIS A 105 -2.37 4.09 2.36
N VAL A 106 -2.79 3.89 3.59
CA VAL A 106 -3.06 2.55 4.13
C VAL A 106 -4.49 2.48 4.64
N THR A 107 -5.24 1.48 4.22
CA THR A 107 -6.53 1.14 4.80
C THR A 107 -6.34 -0.08 5.71
N PHE A 108 -6.49 0.12 7.02
CA PHE A 108 -6.42 -0.98 7.99
C PHE A 108 -7.77 -1.66 8.10
N ILE A 109 -7.79 -2.98 8.01
CA ILE A 109 -8.99 -3.79 8.13
C ILE A 109 -8.85 -4.79 9.29
N ASN A 110 -9.98 -5.25 9.79
CA ASN A 110 -10.07 -6.29 10.82
C ASN A 110 -9.30 -5.96 12.12
N CYS A 111 -9.22 -4.69 12.48
CA CYS A 111 -8.52 -4.28 13.68
C CYS A 111 -9.26 -4.77 14.94
N PRO A 112 -8.55 -5.34 15.93
CA PRO A 112 -9.17 -5.76 17.18
C PRO A 112 -9.72 -4.57 17.98
N LYS A 113 -10.78 -4.79 18.76
CA LYS A 113 -11.38 -3.76 19.61
C LYS A 113 -10.38 -3.10 20.56
N GLY A 114 -9.41 -3.85 21.06
CA GLY A 114 -8.38 -3.33 21.96
C GLY A 114 -7.46 -2.30 21.33
N SER A 115 -7.46 -2.16 20.00
CA SER A 115 -6.63 -1.17 19.28
C SER A 115 -7.38 0.11 18.93
N PHE A 116 -8.66 0.24 19.28
CA PHE A 116 -9.48 1.38 18.84
C PHE A 116 -8.95 2.74 19.30
N ALA A 117 -8.46 2.83 20.54
CA ALA A 117 -7.89 4.10 21.03
C ALA A 117 -6.66 4.50 20.21
N GLU A 118 -5.78 3.55 19.90
CA GLU A 118 -4.62 3.79 19.05
C GLU A 118 -5.04 4.20 17.64
N MET A 119 -6.06 3.52 17.07
CA MET A 119 -6.59 3.84 15.74
C MET A 119 -7.08 5.29 15.67
N ILE A 120 -7.82 5.74 16.68
CA ILE A 120 -8.33 7.12 16.72
C ILE A 120 -7.18 8.11 16.75
N ASN A 121 -6.16 7.85 17.58
CA ASN A 121 -4.99 8.71 17.66
C ASN A 121 -4.23 8.76 16.35
N LEU A 122 -4.04 7.63 15.70
CA LEU A 122 -3.36 7.54 14.41
C LEU A 122 -4.13 8.27 13.31
N LYS A 123 -5.45 8.17 13.30
CA LYS A 123 -6.27 8.90 12.31
C LYS A 123 -6.13 10.40 12.47
N GLN A 124 -6.07 10.90 13.70
CA GLN A 124 -5.83 12.31 13.95
C GLN A 124 -4.43 12.75 13.50
N GLU A 125 -3.43 11.92 13.73
CA GLU A 125 -2.03 12.22 13.35
C GLU A 125 -1.81 12.13 11.84
N CYS A 126 -2.33 11.08 11.20
CA CYS A 126 -2.02 10.75 9.81
C CYS A 126 -3.10 11.19 8.80
N SER A 127 -4.26 11.59 9.28
CA SER A 127 -5.33 12.23 8.48
C SER A 127 -5.69 11.46 7.21
N ASN A 128 -5.41 12.06 6.06
CA ASN A 128 -5.77 11.52 4.75
C ASN A 128 -4.90 10.36 4.28
N HIS A 129 -3.88 9.99 5.05
CA HIS A 129 -2.97 8.92 4.67
C HIS A 129 -3.34 7.56 5.22
N ILE A 130 -4.35 7.51 6.08
CA ILE A 130 -4.86 6.24 6.61
C ILE A 130 -6.37 6.26 6.70
N ASP A 131 -6.96 5.06 6.64
CA ASP A 131 -8.36 4.82 6.97
C ASP A 131 -8.48 3.50 7.74
N PHE A 132 -9.55 3.38 8.49
CA PHE A 132 -9.91 2.13 9.19
C PHE A 132 -11.26 1.67 8.69
N SER A 133 -11.31 0.41 8.31
CA SER A 133 -12.54 -0.18 7.76
C SER A 133 -12.98 -1.41 8.55
#